data_34195d21bb5b9acfd2ce49228ff1d1dd
#
_entry.id   34195d21bb5b9acfd2ce49228ff1d1dd
#
_cell.length_a   1.000
_cell.length_b   1.000
_cell.length_c   1.000
_cell.angle_alpha   90.00
_cell.angle_beta   90.00
_cell.angle_gamma   90.00
#
_symmetry.space_group_name_H-M   'P 1'
#
loop_
_entity.id
_entity.type
_entity.pdbx_description
1 polymer ?
#
loop_
_entity_poly.entity_id
_entity_poly.type
_entity_poly.pdbx_seq_one_letter_code
_entity_poly.pdbx_strand_id
1 'polypeptide(L)'
;MGLVAGSSAMVALICASILYLLPNAGVGRGAGALGWTEGMASRAPAPIDNRDHLYVLDGWGGVHPVGASPALATTAAWPTKDIAFSLALFPDGSGGYVMDGWGRLHPLGLAPAIDSGVYWPHWMGAREIVMAPWSSATDPAGYLLDADGGIHPFGGAPAALGNTTWPGQGIARALVLGAASTRDAVMGYTLDGYGDVHPFGGAREIFGSAHWTSDIARGMVLTTARNGLFVQGYTLDYSGGIHPFGGAPPVSASSVWPGRDMADSIVAWTGAKHDAPGGWVLDRHGDVHAWGSAPALQPSQTWPTWDIARGLAGAGSGGGSTERVVLEPQPGGDAWGAYFNQRDTRWASVGVGPTAHPVWEIGCLLSDLAMVYSHFGLGSVTPATVAAHAGWFNGRGAIYNSALNVPGHTTIVSHNPSAAWIAAHVSAGHPVIVGMNLPSGGTHFVVLTGRDGSSDYWVNDPWEQNAMHVHFSGDWFTRGPIYEAFAFV
;
A
#
# COMPACT_ATOMS: atom_id res chain seq x y z
N MET A 1 -49.09 21.74 -16.58
CA MET A 1 -47.85 21.53 -17.35
C MET A 1 -46.89 22.64 -16.96
N GLY A 2 -45.98 22.38 -16.09
CA GLY A 2 -44.94 23.28 -15.61
C GLY A 2 -43.72 22.48 -15.30
N LEU A 3 -42.73 22.55 -16.17
CA LEU A 3 -41.39 21.98 -15.94
C LEU A 3 -40.71 22.81 -14.83
N VAL A 4 -40.33 22.14 -13.75
CA VAL A 4 -39.39 22.70 -12.78
C VAL A 4 -38.00 22.21 -13.17
N ALA A 5 -37.22 23.09 -13.76
CA ALA A 5 -35.78 22.87 -13.95
C ALA A 5 -35.06 23.02 -12.59
N GLY A 6 -34.56 21.96 -12.07
CA GLY A 6 -33.69 21.98 -10.88
C GLY A 6 -32.31 22.49 -11.25
N SER A 7 -32.02 23.75 -10.93
CA SER A 7 -30.68 24.31 -10.98
C SER A 7 -29.85 23.71 -9.82
N SER A 8 -28.90 22.83 -10.12
CA SER A 8 -27.82 22.48 -9.18
C SER A 8 -26.93 23.72 -9.04
N ALA A 9 -27.16 24.48 -8.01
CA ALA A 9 -26.25 25.55 -7.59
C ALA A 9 -24.99 24.91 -7.05
N MET A 10 -23.91 24.97 -7.84
CA MET A 10 -22.56 24.65 -7.43
C MET A 10 -22.11 25.75 -6.46
N VAL A 11 -22.15 25.46 -5.16
CA VAL A 11 -21.67 26.37 -4.13
C VAL A 11 -20.14 26.37 -4.21
N ALA A 12 -19.58 27.39 -4.88
CA ALA A 12 -18.15 27.69 -4.81
C ALA A 12 -17.86 28.27 -3.42
N LEU A 13 -17.39 27.46 -2.50
CA LEU A 13 -17.02 27.89 -1.15
C LEU A 13 -15.56 28.31 -1.09
N ILE A 14 -15.34 29.43 -0.49
CA ILE A 14 -14.12 30.26 -0.47
C ILE A 14 -13.13 29.68 0.53
N CYS A 15 -11.99 29.14 0.09
CA CYS A 15 -10.78 29.00 0.91
C CYS A 15 -10.17 30.41 1.10
N ALA A 16 -10.63 31.16 2.08
CA ALA A 16 -10.09 32.49 2.37
C ALA A 16 -8.93 32.38 3.37
N SER A 17 -7.73 32.12 2.89
CA SER A 17 -6.51 32.22 3.71
C SER A 17 -5.94 33.64 3.62
N ILE A 18 -6.13 34.43 4.67
CA ILE A 18 -5.49 35.76 4.83
C ILE A 18 -4.33 35.59 5.79
N LEU A 19 -3.12 35.78 5.28
CA LEU A 19 -1.88 35.75 6.03
C LEU A 19 -1.66 37.09 6.76
N TYR A 20 -1.49 37.04 8.10
CA TYR A 20 -1.07 38.20 8.88
C TYR A 20 0.43 38.10 9.20
N LEU A 21 1.17 39.13 8.80
CA LEU A 21 2.57 39.31 9.16
C LEU A 21 2.66 39.94 10.56
N LEU A 22 3.30 39.24 11.50
CA LEU A 22 3.82 39.84 12.74
C LEU A 22 5.35 39.91 12.66
N PRO A 23 5.97 41.02 13.17
CA PRO A 23 7.41 41.18 13.10
C PRO A 23 8.15 40.26 14.06
N ASN A 24 9.30 39.72 13.60
CA ASN A 24 10.22 38.87 14.33
C ASN A 24 10.77 39.59 15.58
N ALA A 25 10.50 39.03 16.77
CA ALA A 25 11.28 39.30 17.97
C ALA A 25 12.43 38.30 18.06
N GLY A 26 13.64 38.77 17.96
CA GLY A 26 14.85 37.97 18.01
C GLY A 26 15.04 37.26 19.35
N VAL A 27 15.35 35.98 19.34
CA VAL A 27 15.80 35.22 20.50
C VAL A 27 17.22 34.70 20.23
N GLY A 28 18.09 34.94 21.22
CA GLY A 28 19.52 34.75 21.17
C GLY A 28 19.98 33.32 21.06
N ARG A 29 21.18 33.16 20.50
CA ARG A 29 21.95 31.93 20.33
C ARG A 29 22.38 31.37 21.71
N GLY A 30 22.02 30.08 21.95
CA GLY A 30 22.65 29.25 22.95
C GLY A 30 23.15 27.97 22.29
N ALA A 31 24.49 27.87 22.15
CA ALA A 31 25.13 26.68 21.62
C ALA A 31 25.19 25.58 22.71
N GLY A 32 24.65 24.44 22.44
CA GLY A 32 24.82 23.21 23.21
C GLY A 32 24.86 22.02 22.25
N ALA A 33 26.08 21.66 21.82
CA ALA A 33 26.33 20.46 21.05
C ALA A 33 26.11 19.22 21.94
N LEU A 34 25.03 18.50 21.78
CA LEU A 34 24.90 17.12 22.23
C LEU A 34 25.21 16.23 21.04
N GLY A 35 26.36 15.54 21.15
CA GLY A 35 26.79 14.54 20.17
C GLY A 35 25.79 13.38 20.13
N TRP A 36 25.09 13.27 19.04
CA TRP A 36 24.40 12.04 18.66
C TRP A 36 25.43 11.13 18.02
N THR A 37 25.81 10.07 18.72
CA THR A 37 26.47 8.93 18.10
C THR A 37 25.48 8.38 17.06
N GLU A 38 25.87 8.40 15.80
CA GLU A 38 25.19 7.65 14.73
C GLU A 38 25.19 6.17 15.13
N GLY A 39 24.09 5.73 15.75
CA GLY A 39 23.77 4.33 15.83
C GLY A 39 23.61 3.86 14.39
N MET A 40 24.50 2.96 13.95
CA MET A 40 24.36 2.25 12.67
C MET A 40 22.92 1.71 12.60
N ALA A 41 22.06 2.40 11.87
CA ALA A 41 20.83 1.80 11.42
C ALA A 41 21.24 0.57 10.61
N SER A 42 21.00 -0.63 11.13
CA SER A 42 21.30 -1.86 10.43
C SER A 42 20.59 -1.77 9.08
N ARG A 43 21.37 -1.67 8.02
CA ARG A 43 20.87 -1.70 6.65
C ARG A 43 19.99 -2.94 6.55
N ALA A 44 18.69 -2.74 6.30
CA ALA A 44 17.81 -3.86 6.08
C ALA A 44 18.41 -4.72 4.95
N PRO A 45 18.42 -6.05 5.09
CA PRO A 45 18.92 -6.91 4.03
C PRO A 45 18.19 -6.60 2.71
N ALA A 46 18.94 -6.66 1.61
CA ALA A 46 18.34 -6.51 0.28
C ALA A 46 17.18 -7.50 0.13
N PRO A 47 16.09 -7.11 -0.57
CA PRO A 47 14.99 -8.04 -0.83
C PRO A 47 15.52 -9.31 -1.48
N ILE A 48 15.08 -10.47 -0.99
CA ILE A 48 15.41 -11.75 -1.59
C ILE A 48 14.67 -11.86 -2.91
N ASP A 49 15.37 -12.26 -3.98
CA ASP A 49 14.73 -12.66 -5.22
C ASP A 49 14.03 -14.03 -4.98
N ASN A 50 12.71 -14.03 -4.97
CA ASN A 50 11.95 -15.24 -4.66
C ASN A 50 11.98 -16.34 -5.75
N ARG A 51 12.66 -16.11 -6.88
CA ARG A 51 13.01 -17.19 -7.84
C ARG A 51 13.83 -18.29 -7.21
N ASP A 52 14.68 -17.93 -6.24
CA ASP A 52 15.58 -18.84 -5.55
C ASP A 52 14.99 -19.37 -4.24
N HIS A 53 13.74 -19.01 -3.92
CA HIS A 53 13.00 -19.43 -2.74
C HIS A 53 11.50 -19.53 -3.04
N LEU A 54 11.13 -20.32 -4.07
CA LEU A 54 9.75 -20.57 -4.49
C LEU A 54 9.41 -22.04 -4.29
N TYR A 55 8.23 -22.35 -3.74
CA TYR A 55 7.84 -23.71 -3.37
C TYR A 55 6.38 -23.97 -3.68
N VAL A 56 6.11 -25.20 -4.12
CA VAL A 56 4.77 -25.78 -4.28
C VAL A 56 4.45 -26.63 -3.05
N LEU A 57 3.27 -26.48 -2.49
CA LEU A 57 2.68 -27.32 -1.47
C LEU A 57 1.74 -28.34 -2.12
N ASP A 58 1.86 -29.61 -1.78
CA ASP A 58 0.83 -30.60 -2.10
C ASP A 58 -0.14 -30.84 -0.92
N GLY A 59 -1.31 -31.39 -1.17
CA GLY A 59 -2.34 -31.66 -0.17
C GLY A 59 -1.93 -32.65 0.91
N TRP A 60 -0.87 -33.43 0.69
CA TRP A 60 -0.31 -34.34 1.67
C TRP A 60 0.73 -33.71 2.60
N GLY A 61 1.00 -32.40 2.42
CA GLY A 61 1.96 -31.62 3.21
C GLY A 61 3.37 -31.63 2.67
N GLY A 62 3.62 -32.24 1.52
CA GLY A 62 4.91 -32.15 0.83
C GLY A 62 5.19 -30.73 0.32
N VAL A 63 6.42 -30.26 0.53
CA VAL A 63 6.89 -28.96 0.05
C VAL A 63 7.97 -29.14 -0.99
N HIS A 64 7.70 -28.76 -2.22
CA HIS A 64 8.49 -29.05 -3.41
C HIS A 64 9.16 -27.79 -3.94
N PRO A 65 10.49 -27.73 -4.02
CA PRO A 65 11.19 -26.57 -4.55
C PRO A 65 10.92 -26.35 -6.04
N VAL A 66 10.88 -25.09 -6.45
CA VAL A 66 10.76 -24.63 -7.83
C VAL A 66 12.06 -23.99 -8.27
N GLY A 67 12.53 -24.30 -9.48
CA GLY A 67 13.77 -23.76 -10.03
C GLY A 67 15.01 -24.13 -9.22
N ALA A 68 15.77 -23.14 -8.76
CA ALA A 68 16.99 -23.33 -7.98
C ALA A 68 16.75 -23.30 -6.44
N SER A 69 15.50 -23.26 -6.00
CA SER A 69 15.15 -23.17 -4.57
C SER A 69 15.72 -24.33 -3.77
N PRO A 70 16.35 -24.09 -2.60
CA PRO A 70 16.86 -25.17 -1.75
C PRO A 70 15.72 -25.99 -1.14
N ALA A 71 15.94 -27.27 -0.90
CA ALA A 71 14.94 -28.09 -0.21
C ALA A 71 14.79 -27.64 1.25
N LEU A 72 13.56 -27.50 1.72
CA LEU A 72 13.22 -27.20 3.11
C LEU A 72 12.57 -28.43 3.75
N ALA A 73 13.04 -28.79 4.95
CA ALA A 73 12.42 -29.85 5.74
C ALA A 73 11.09 -29.36 6.33
N THR A 74 10.05 -30.20 6.27
CA THR A 74 8.75 -29.92 6.88
C THR A 74 8.37 -30.99 7.88
N THR A 75 7.59 -30.62 8.88
CA THR A 75 6.92 -31.56 9.79
C THR A 75 5.53 -31.95 9.30
N ALA A 76 5.00 -31.26 8.29
CA ALA A 76 3.76 -31.61 7.62
C ALA A 76 3.97 -32.90 6.80
N ALA A 77 3.25 -33.95 7.13
CA ALA A 77 3.28 -35.20 6.37
C ALA A 77 2.01 -35.99 6.62
N TRP A 78 1.13 -36.06 5.64
CA TRP A 78 -0.15 -36.77 5.72
C TRP A 78 -0.36 -37.62 4.47
N PRO A 79 0.44 -38.69 4.29
CA PRO A 79 0.33 -39.52 3.11
C PRO A 79 -1.12 -40.00 2.89
N THR A 80 -1.64 -39.79 1.69
CA THR A 80 -3.01 -40.13 1.28
C THR A 80 -4.15 -39.29 1.93
N LYS A 81 -3.84 -38.26 2.71
CA LYS A 81 -4.83 -37.33 3.27
C LYS A 81 -4.59 -35.95 2.74
N ASP A 82 -5.51 -35.43 1.94
CA ASP A 82 -5.49 -34.12 1.37
C ASP A 82 -6.02 -33.12 2.42
N ILE A 83 -5.11 -32.60 3.25
CA ILE A 83 -5.44 -31.72 4.37
C ILE A 83 -4.52 -30.50 4.51
N ALA A 84 -3.47 -30.39 3.72
CA ALA A 84 -2.68 -29.17 3.61
C ALA A 84 -3.45 -28.14 2.78
N PHE A 85 -3.46 -26.87 3.22
CA PHE A 85 -4.26 -25.81 2.61
C PHE A 85 -3.45 -24.61 2.14
N SER A 86 -2.41 -24.25 2.86
CA SER A 86 -1.61 -23.07 2.52
C SER A 86 -0.18 -23.15 3.05
N LEU A 87 0.71 -22.41 2.44
CA LEU A 87 2.14 -22.33 2.73
C LEU A 87 2.56 -20.87 2.76
N ALA A 88 3.30 -20.46 3.80
CA ALA A 88 3.93 -19.14 3.85
C ALA A 88 5.37 -19.23 4.35
N LEU A 89 6.25 -18.40 3.77
CA LEU A 89 7.67 -18.34 4.09
C LEU A 89 8.01 -17.06 4.86
N PHE A 90 9.00 -17.13 5.72
CA PHE A 90 9.64 -15.94 6.26
C PHE A 90 10.22 -15.07 5.14
N PRO A 91 10.27 -13.74 5.34
CA PRO A 91 10.84 -12.83 4.34
C PRO A 91 12.26 -13.16 3.90
N ASP A 92 13.05 -13.81 4.77
CA ASP A 92 14.43 -14.21 4.50
C ASP A 92 14.58 -15.61 3.85
N GLY A 93 13.48 -16.30 3.60
CA GLY A 93 13.47 -17.63 2.99
C GLY A 93 14.02 -18.75 3.87
N SER A 94 14.34 -18.52 5.13
CA SER A 94 14.94 -19.51 6.04
C SER A 94 13.99 -20.63 6.47
N GLY A 95 12.68 -20.42 6.28
CA GLY A 95 11.62 -21.34 6.67
C GLY A 95 10.26 -20.68 6.63
N GLY A 96 9.30 -21.25 7.36
CA GLY A 96 7.92 -20.77 7.41
C GLY A 96 6.98 -21.80 7.98
N TYR A 97 5.74 -21.84 7.48
CA TYR A 97 4.75 -22.79 7.97
C TYR A 97 3.88 -23.33 6.83
N VAL A 98 3.55 -24.61 6.96
CA VAL A 98 2.42 -25.25 6.26
C VAL A 98 1.22 -25.17 7.19
N MET A 99 0.05 -24.78 6.70
CA MET A 99 -1.20 -24.75 7.43
C MET A 99 -2.10 -25.89 6.97
N ASP A 100 -2.68 -26.62 7.94
CA ASP A 100 -3.73 -27.61 7.64
C ASP A 100 -5.13 -26.97 7.62
N GLY A 101 -6.11 -27.70 7.08
CA GLY A 101 -7.48 -27.21 6.94
C GLY A 101 -8.21 -26.90 8.25
N TRP A 102 -7.69 -27.37 9.39
CA TRP A 102 -8.21 -27.07 10.73
C TRP A 102 -7.54 -25.86 11.39
N GLY A 103 -6.57 -25.21 10.71
CA GLY A 103 -5.89 -24.02 11.16
C GLY A 103 -4.61 -24.24 11.96
N ARG A 104 -4.08 -25.48 12.04
CA ARG A 104 -2.80 -25.73 12.71
C ARG A 104 -1.63 -25.39 11.81
N LEU A 105 -0.55 -24.90 12.43
CA LEU A 105 0.70 -24.56 11.78
C LEU A 105 1.75 -25.66 11.98
N HIS A 106 2.36 -26.08 10.89
CA HIS A 106 3.41 -27.11 10.85
C HIS A 106 4.72 -26.49 10.38
N PRO A 107 5.78 -26.53 11.22
CA PRO A 107 7.05 -25.90 10.90
C PRO A 107 7.70 -26.39 9.61
N LEU A 108 8.29 -25.46 8.88
CA LEU A 108 9.09 -25.63 7.68
C LEU A 108 10.46 -24.96 7.85
N GLY A 109 11.53 -25.63 7.47
CA GLY A 109 12.91 -25.09 7.55
C GLY A 109 13.31 -24.77 8.99
N LEU A 110 13.69 -23.51 9.24
CA LEU A 110 14.12 -23.07 10.57
C LEU A 110 12.99 -22.57 11.47
N ALA A 111 11.73 -22.67 11.04
CA ALA A 111 10.60 -22.20 11.83
C ALA A 111 10.46 -23.01 13.15
N PRO A 112 10.25 -22.35 14.30
CA PRO A 112 9.91 -23.01 15.55
C PRO A 112 8.46 -23.50 15.53
N ALA A 113 8.15 -24.52 16.35
CA ALA A 113 6.77 -24.91 16.59
C ALA A 113 6.03 -23.79 17.35
N ILE A 114 4.90 -23.36 16.83
CA ILE A 114 4.03 -22.35 17.44
C ILE A 114 2.57 -22.77 17.36
N ASP A 115 1.73 -22.22 18.25
CA ASP A 115 0.29 -22.31 18.15
C ASP A 115 -0.25 -21.21 17.21
N SER A 116 -1.17 -21.57 16.34
CA SER A 116 -1.87 -20.61 15.48
C SER A 116 -2.87 -19.74 16.22
N GLY A 117 -3.19 -20.06 17.47
CA GLY A 117 -4.24 -19.40 18.24
C GLY A 117 -5.66 -19.84 17.87
N VAL A 118 -5.82 -20.64 16.82
CA VAL A 118 -7.11 -21.17 16.35
C VAL A 118 -7.02 -22.66 16.02
N TYR A 119 -8.11 -23.37 16.25
CA TYR A 119 -8.26 -24.75 15.85
C TYR A 119 -9.73 -25.14 15.69
N TRP A 120 -10.12 -25.62 14.52
CA TRP A 120 -11.49 -25.98 14.20
C TRP A 120 -11.63 -27.48 13.93
N PRO A 121 -11.74 -28.35 14.96
CA PRO A 121 -11.64 -29.82 14.81
C PRO A 121 -12.73 -30.43 13.94
N HIS A 122 -13.82 -29.72 13.66
CA HIS A 122 -14.97 -30.21 12.89
C HIS A 122 -15.27 -29.37 11.66
N TRP A 123 -14.41 -28.39 11.36
CA TRP A 123 -14.57 -27.47 10.23
C TRP A 123 -13.22 -27.19 9.56
N MET A 124 -13.09 -27.57 8.29
CA MET A 124 -11.91 -27.25 7.49
C MET A 124 -12.06 -25.83 6.92
N GLY A 125 -12.05 -24.86 7.85
CA GLY A 125 -12.32 -23.47 7.56
C GLY A 125 -11.10 -22.63 7.21
N ALA A 126 -9.88 -23.15 7.38
CA ALA A 126 -8.68 -22.44 7.00
C ALA A 126 -8.65 -22.16 5.48
N ARG A 127 -8.11 -21.01 5.08
CA ARG A 127 -7.98 -20.61 3.66
C ARG A 127 -6.55 -20.25 3.32
N GLU A 128 -5.99 -19.28 3.96
CA GLU A 128 -4.66 -18.79 3.65
C GLU A 128 -3.89 -18.41 4.90
N ILE A 129 -2.58 -18.52 4.82
CA ILE A 129 -1.63 -18.06 5.83
C ILE A 129 -0.66 -17.07 5.17
N VAL A 130 -0.36 -15.97 5.85
CA VAL A 130 0.64 -14.98 5.41
C VAL A 130 1.58 -14.63 6.55
N MET A 131 2.88 -14.52 6.25
CA MET A 131 3.85 -14.04 7.21
C MET A 131 3.91 -12.51 7.22
N ALA A 132 4.05 -11.93 8.40
CA ALA A 132 4.25 -10.48 8.53
C ALA A 132 5.61 -10.06 7.94
N PRO A 133 5.73 -8.85 7.37
CA PRO A 133 6.98 -8.38 6.76
C PRO A 133 8.18 -8.34 7.71
N TRP A 134 7.95 -8.29 9.02
CA TRP A 134 8.98 -8.32 10.07
C TRP A 134 9.21 -9.70 10.68
N SER A 135 8.54 -10.73 10.18
CA SER A 135 8.60 -12.09 10.71
C SER A 135 9.96 -12.76 10.43
N SER A 136 10.41 -13.57 11.36
CA SER A 136 11.65 -14.35 11.23
C SER A 136 11.55 -15.67 12.02
N ALA A 137 12.51 -16.55 11.86
CA ALA A 137 12.58 -17.80 12.63
C ALA A 137 12.71 -17.57 14.16
N THR A 138 13.29 -16.46 14.60
CA THR A 138 13.43 -16.11 16.03
C THR A 138 12.24 -15.32 16.58
N ASP A 139 11.42 -14.75 15.72
CA ASP A 139 10.27 -13.92 16.08
C ASP A 139 9.15 -14.09 15.03
N PRO A 140 8.53 -15.28 15.01
CA PRO A 140 7.49 -15.59 14.04
C PRO A 140 6.24 -14.72 14.27
N ALA A 141 5.70 -14.16 13.20
CA ALA A 141 4.49 -13.36 13.22
C ALA A 141 3.75 -13.49 11.88
N GLY A 142 2.46 -13.63 11.92
CA GLY A 142 1.65 -13.75 10.71
C GLY A 142 0.16 -13.80 10.97
N TYR A 143 -0.60 -14.08 9.93
CA TYR A 143 -2.06 -14.09 9.97
C TYR A 143 -2.59 -15.28 9.20
N LEU A 144 -3.67 -15.84 9.72
CA LEU A 144 -4.46 -16.90 9.11
C LEU A 144 -5.81 -16.30 8.71
N LEU A 145 -6.26 -16.56 7.49
CA LEU A 145 -7.60 -16.26 7.00
C LEU A 145 -8.47 -17.49 7.12
N ASP A 146 -9.67 -17.35 7.69
CA ASP A 146 -10.69 -18.39 7.62
C ASP A 146 -11.67 -18.17 6.46
N ALA A 147 -12.49 -19.19 6.19
CA ALA A 147 -13.45 -19.18 5.09
C ALA A 147 -14.51 -18.08 5.18
N ASP A 148 -14.80 -17.62 6.37
CA ASP A 148 -15.80 -16.61 6.67
C ASP A 148 -15.21 -15.19 6.71
N GLY A 149 -13.90 -15.03 6.39
CA GLY A 149 -13.19 -13.77 6.35
C GLY A 149 -12.58 -13.32 7.68
N GLY A 150 -12.62 -14.17 8.71
CA GLY A 150 -11.93 -13.90 9.97
C GLY A 150 -10.41 -13.90 9.76
N ILE A 151 -9.72 -12.89 10.31
CA ILE A 151 -8.27 -12.77 10.28
C ILE A 151 -7.73 -13.02 11.68
N HIS A 152 -6.96 -14.10 11.83
CA HIS A 152 -6.45 -14.58 13.11
C HIS A 152 -4.94 -14.37 13.19
N PRO A 153 -4.45 -13.51 14.11
CA PRO A 153 -3.01 -13.31 14.28
C PRO A 153 -2.38 -14.52 15.01
N PHE A 154 -1.12 -14.84 14.65
CA PHE A 154 -0.32 -15.82 15.36
C PHE A 154 1.10 -15.33 15.64
N GLY A 155 1.77 -15.96 16.59
CA GLY A 155 3.10 -15.55 17.04
C GLY A 155 3.09 -14.13 17.60
N GLY A 156 4.05 -13.30 17.19
CA GLY A 156 4.18 -11.90 17.60
C GLY A 156 3.34 -10.90 16.80
N ALA A 157 2.32 -11.35 16.04
CA ALA A 157 1.49 -10.46 15.24
C ALA A 157 0.41 -9.77 16.07
N PRO A 158 0.21 -8.44 15.94
CA PRO A 158 -0.91 -7.74 16.56
C PRO A 158 -2.23 -8.07 15.86
N ALA A 159 -3.38 -7.78 16.52
CA ALA A 159 -4.69 -7.99 15.93
C ALA A 159 -4.87 -7.16 14.64
N ALA A 160 -5.40 -7.78 13.59
CA ALA A 160 -5.91 -7.08 12.42
C ALA A 160 -7.31 -6.54 12.71
N LEU A 161 -7.56 -5.27 12.41
CA LEU A 161 -8.81 -4.59 12.73
C LEU A 161 -9.58 -4.19 11.46
N GLY A 162 -10.90 -4.19 11.54
CA GLY A 162 -11.77 -3.64 10.49
C GLY A 162 -11.87 -4.49 9.22
N ASN A 163 -11.58 -5.79 9.29
CA ASN A 163 -11.76 -6.70 8.15
C ASN A 163 -13.24 -7.01 7.90
N THR A 164 -13.57 -7.27 6.64
CA THR A 164 -14.90 -7.75 6.24
C THR A 164 -15.02 -9.23 6.55
N THR A 165 -16.17 -9.63 7.10
CA THR A 165 -16.48 -11.04 7.39
C THR A 165 -17.82 -11.45 6.76
N TRP A 166 -17.95 -12.74 6.43
CA TRP A 166 -19.13 -13.34 5.78
C TRP A 166 -19.54 -14.62 6.51
N PRO A 167 -20.08 -14.51 7.74
CA PRO A 167 -20.36 -15.66 8.58
C PRO A 167 -21.24 -16.71 7.91
N GLY A 168 -20.74 -17.95 7.83
CA GLY A 168 -21.43 -19.10 7.25
C GLY A 168 -21.49 -19.10 5.72
N GLN A 169 -20.85 -18.17 5.02
CA GLN A 169 -20.86 -18.12 3.54
C GLN A 169 -19.63 -18.82 2.92
N GLY A 170 -18.51 -18.87 3.61
CA GLY A 170 -17.32 -19.58 3.15
C GLY A 170 -16.67 -19.00 1.89
N ILE A 171 -16.82 -17.69 1.64
CA ILE A 171 -16.42 -17.05 0.39
C ILE A 171 -15.06 -16.36 0.43
N ALA A 172 -14.37 -16.29 1.56
CA ALA A 172 -13.00 -15.75 1.61
C ALA A 172 -12.04 -16.63 0.78
N ARG A 173 -11.14 -16.00 0.02
CA ARG A 173 -10.21 -16.70 -0.90
C ARG A 173 -8.75 -16.35 -0.66
N ALA A 174 -8.41 -15.10 -0.45
CA ALA A 174 -7.02 -14.70 -0.27
C ALA A 174 -6.86 -13.59 0.77
N LEU A 175 -5.68 -13.53 1.37
CA LEU A 175 -5.24 -12.53 2.32
C LEU A 175 -3.87 -12.00 1.89
N VAL A 176 -3.72 -10.69 1.78
CA VAL A 176 -2.43 -10.07 1.52
C VAL A 176 -2.17 -8.92 2.48
N LEU A 177 -0.95 -8.80 2.97
CA LEU A 177 -0.52 -7.68 3.77
C LEU A 177 0.06 -6.58 2.89
N GLY A 178 -0.28 -5.33 3.18
CA GLY A 178 0.39 -4.20 2.54
C GLY A 178 1.86 -4.14 2.93
N ALA A 179 2.75 -3.83 1.99
CA ALA A 179 4.20 -3.75 2.23
C ALA A 179 4.59 -2.73 3.32
N ALA A 180 3.74 -1.74 3.56
CA ALA A 180 3.90 -0.75 4.62
C ALA A 180 3.41 -1.22 6.00
N SER A 181 2.92 -2.46 6.15
CA SER A 181 2.50 -3.01 7.44
C SER A 181 3.67 -3.05 8.42
N THR A 182 3.41 -2.58 9.64
CA THR A 182 4.34 -2.62 10.77
C THR A 182 3.64 -3.26 11.97
N ARG A 183 4.37 -3.52 13.07
CA ARG A 183 3.79 -4.04 14.31
C ARG A 183 2.73 -3.11 14.91
N ASP A 184 2.85 -1.80 14.67
CA ASP A 184 1.94 -0.80 15.24
C ASP A 184 0.79 -0.44 14.28
N ALA A 185 0.93 -0.78 12.98
CA ALA A 185 -0.03 -0.44 11.94
C ALA A 185 -0.11 -1.55 10.89
N VAL A 186 -0.91 -2.57 11.16
CA VAL A 186 -1.16 -3.66 10.22
C VAL A 186 -2.25 -3.25 9.26
N MET A 187 -1.99 -3.42 7.97
CA MET A 187 -2.93 -3.13 6.90
C MET A 187 -2.82 -4.16 5.78
N GLY A 188 -3.90 -4.38 5.06
CA GLY A 188 -3.92 -5.32 3.96
C GLY A 188 -5.28 -5.46 3.33
N TYR A 189 -5.47 -6.55 2.60
CA TYR A 189 -6.68 -6.81 1.84
C TYR A 189 -7.05 -8.28 1.91
N THR A 190 -8.36 -8.54 1.94
CA THR A 190 -8.93 -9.87 1.68
C THR A 190 -9.63 -9.88 0.34
N LEU A 191 -9.60 -11.01 -0.34
CA LEU A 191 -10.33 -11.27 -1.58
C LEU A 191 -11.48 -12.22 -1.27
N ASP A 192 -12.66 -11.92 -1.78
CA ASP A 192 -13.78 -12.88 -1.78
C ASP A 192 -13.87 -13.68 -3.08
N GLY A 193 -14.72 -14.69 -3.10
CA GLY A 193 -14.91 -15.58 -4.26
C GLY A 193 -15.48 -14.89 -5.49
N TYR A 194 -16.11 -13.74 -5.33
CA TYR A 194 -16.68 -12.93 -6.40
C TYR A 194 -15.70 -11.90 -6.97
N GLY A 195 -14.48 -11.83 -6.42
CA GLY A 195 -13.38 -10.98 -6.90
C GLY A 195 -13.32 -9.60 -6.27
N ASP A 196 -14.18 -9.30 -5.31
CA ASP A 196 -14.12 -8.04 -4.59
C ASP A 196 -12.97 -8.05 -3.58
N VAL A 197 -12.23 -6.95 -3.56
CA VAL A 197 -11.06 -6.74 -2.71
C VAL A 197 -11.44 -5.82 -1.55
N HIS A 198 -11.33 -6.31 -0.32
CA HIS A 198 -11.79 -5.64 0.89
C HIS A 198 -10.60 -5.20 1.76
N PRO A 199 -10.46 -3.91 2.05
CA PRO A 199 -9.36 -3.42 2.89
C PRO A 199 -9.59 -3.74 4.38
N PHE A 200 -8.48 -3.87 5.13
CA PHE A 200 -8.49 -3.90 6.59
C PHE A 200 -7.33 -3.09 7.19
N GLY A 201 -7.39 -2.82 8.48
CA GLY A 201 -6.44 -1.97 9.17
C GLY A 201 -6.50 -0.53 8.66
N GLY A 202 -5.40 0.03 8.25
CA GLY A 202 -5.32 1.36 7.63
C GLY A 202 -5.27 1.33 6.09
N ALA A 203 -5.59 0.18 5.46
CA ALA A 203 -5.53 0.05 4.00
C ALA A 203 -6.61 0.89 3.31
N ARG A 204 -6.27 1.44 2.16
CA ARG A 204 -7.18 2.25 1.34
C ARG A 204 -8.10 1.35 0.52
N GLU A 205 -9.30 1.86 0.22
CA GLU A 205 -10.18 1.24 -0.79
C GLU A 205 -9.43 1.06 -2.12
N ILE A 206 -9.63 -0.09 -2.75
CA ILE A 206 -9.12 -0.39 -4.10
C ILE A 206 -10.29 -0.34 -5.07
N PHE A 207 -10.09 0.35 -6.20
CA PHE A 207 -11.07 0.43 -7.27
C PHE A 207 -10.63 -0.39 -8.47
N GLY A 208 -11.63 -0.89 -9.22
CA GLY A 208 -11.41 -1.58 -10.48
C GLY A 208 -10.96 -3.03 -10.32
N SER A 209 -11.21 -3.67 -9.16
CA SER A 209 -11.13 -5.13 -9.04
C SER A 209 -12.16 -5.79 -9.97
N ALA A 210 -11.82 -6.97 -10.46
CA ALA A 210 -12.77 -7.78 -11.21
C ALA A 210 -13.92 -8.18 -10.27
N HIS A 211 -15.14 -8.12 -10.77
CA HIS A 211 -16.33 -8.58 -10.05
C HIS A 211 -17.07 -9.61 -10.89
N TRP A 212 -17.35 -10.78 -10.33
CA TRP A 212 -18.04 -11.88 -10.99
C TRP A 212 -19.32 -12.25 -10.27
N THR A 213 -20.28 -12.75 -11.03
CA THR A 213 -21.56 -13.24 -10.48
C THR A 213 -21.47 -14.65 -9.91
N SER A 214 -20.30 -15.27 -9.98
CA SER A 214 -20.01 -16.62 -9.52
C SER A 214 -18.71 -16.63 -8.72
N ASP A 215 -18.57 -17.60 -7.82
CA ASP A 215 -17.36 -17.84 -7.01
C ASP A 215 -16.23 -18.43 -7.85
N ILE A 216 -15.47 -17.54 -8.51
CA ILE A 216 -14.38 -17.93 -9.40
C ILE A 216 -13.02 -17.34 -9.06
N ALA A 217 -12.93 -16.43 -8.10
CA ALA A 217 -11.64 -15.92 -7.62
C ALA A 217 -10.83 -17.05 -6.93
N ARG A 218 -9.50 -17.06 -7.12
CA ARG A 218 -8.62 -18.05 -6.53
C ARG A 218 -7.45 -17.46 -5.75
N GLY A 219 -7.00 -16.28 -6.10
CA GLY A 219 -5.87 -15.66 -5.42
C GLY A 219 -5.70 -14.20 -5.77
N MET A 220 -4.84 -13.53 -5.00
CA MET A 220 -4.56 -12.11 -5.17
C MET A 220 -3.09 -11.84 -4.85
N VAL A 221 -2.49 -10.92 -5.59
CA VAL A 221 -1.18 -10.37 -5.28
C VAL A 221 -1.21 -8.85 -5.35
N LEU A 222 -0.42 -8.21 -4.48
CA LEU A 222 -0.15 -6.79 -4.57
C LEU A 222 1.16 -6.56 -5.32
N THR A 223 1.20 -5.50 -6.10
CA THR A 223 2.41 -4.97 -6.70
C THR A 223 2.53 -3.50 -6.32
N THR A 224 3.74 -3.02 -6.13
CA THR A 224 3.95 -1.60 -5.83
C THR A 224 3.69 -0.76 -7.08
N ALA A 225 2.89 0.29 -6.95
CA ALA A 225 2.78 1.30 -7.98
C ALA A 225 4.12 2.04 -8.13
N ARG A 226 4.38 2.55 -9.32
CA ARG A 226 5.62 3.27 -9.67
C ARG A 226 6.01 4.38 -8.69
N ASN A 227 5.04 4.92 -7.97
CA ASN A 227 5.21 6.01 -6.99
C ASN A 227 5.14 5.53 -5.52
N GLY A 228 5.09 4.21 -5.27
CA GLY A 228 5.06 3.64 -3.92
C GLY A 228 3.81 3.97 -3.08
N LEU A 229 2.83 4.67 -3.63
CA LEU A 229 1.73 5.29 -2.90
C LEU A 229 0.37 4.67 -3.19
N PHE A 230 0.21 3.99 -4.33
CA PHE A 230 -1.01 3.26 -4.65
C PHE A 230 -0.80 1.77 -4.42
N VAL A 231 -1.81 1.16 -3.89
CA VAL A 231 -1.89 -0.30 -3.89
C VAL A 231 -2.51 -0.71 -5.21
N GLN A 232 -1.74 -1.39 -6.00
CA GLN A 232 -2.17 -2.02 -7.23
C GLN A 232 -1.83 -3.51 -7.18
N GLY A 233 -2.46 -4.30 -8.01
CA GLY A 233 -2.21 -5.73 -8.02
C GLY A 233 -3.05 -6.47 -9.02
N TYR A 234 -3.16 -7.77 -8.80
CA TYR A 234 -3.86 -8.67 -9.69
C TYR A 234 -4.67 -9.70 -8.90
N THR A 235 -5.88 -9.97 -9.37
CA THR A 235 -6.66 -11.14 -8.94
C THR A 235 -6.53 -12.25 -9.98
N LEU A 236 -6.52 -13.49 -9.51
CA LEU A 236 -6.50 -14.70 -10.31
C LEU A 236 -7.90 -15.31 -10.31
N ASP A 237 -8.42 -15.63 -11.49
CA ASP A 237 -9.62 -16.46 -11.59
C ASP A 237 -9.29 -17.96 -11.76
N TYR A 238 -10.27 -18.81 -11.56
CA TYR A 238 -10.19 -20.28 -11.64
C TYR A 238 -9.65 -20.82 -12.97
N SER A 239 -9.77 -20.04 -14.04
CA SER A 239 -9.32 -20.43 -15.38
C SER A 239 -7.94 -19.88 -15.74
N GLY A 240 -7.23 -19.26 -14.79
CA GLY A 240 -5.89 -18.69 -14.98
C GLY A 240 -5.90 -17.26 -15.55
N GLY A 241 -7.06 -16.62 -15.67
CA GLY A 241 -7.14 -15.21 -16.03
C GLY A 241 -6.58 -14.34 -14.91
N ILE A 242 -5.75 -13.35 -15.29
CA ILE A 242 -5.10 -12.41 -14.38
C ILE A 242 -5.68 -11.02 -14.62
N HIS A 243 -6.36 -10.48 -13.63
CA HIS A 243 -7.16 -9.26 -13.73
C HIS A 243 -6.52 -8.13 -12.91
N PRO A 244 -6.09 -7.03 -13.55
CA PRO A 244 -5.47 -5.92 -12.85
C PRO A 244 -6.48 -5.11 -12.03
N PHE A 245 -6.02 -4.55 -10.89
CA PHE A 245 -6.75 -3.56 -10.10
C PHE A 245 -5.81 -2.44 -9.62
N GLY A 246 -6.38 -1.34 -9.12
CA GLY A 246 -5.63 -0.22 -8.56
C GLY A 246 -4.72 0.50 -9.58
N GLY A 247 -5.01 0.37 -10.87
CA GLY A 247 -4.20 0.96 -11.94
C GLY A 247 -3.01 0.12 -12.39
N ALA A 248 -2.93 -1.15 -11.98
CA ALA A 248 -1.91 -2.08 -12.48
C ALA A 248 -2.01 -2.23 -14.01
N PRO A 249 -0.87 -2.29 -14.73
CA PRO A 249 -0.90 -2.51 -16.18
C PRO A 249 -1.43 -3.91 -16.52
N PRO A 250 -2.12 -4.09 -17.66
CA PRO A 250 -2.53 -5.42 -18.09
C PRO A 250 -1.31 -6.31 -18.36
N VAL A 251 -1.40 -7.57 -17.95
CA VAL A 251 -0.34 -8.58 -18.13
C VAL A 251 -0.86 -9.77 -18.92
N SER A 252 0.06 -10.53 -19.53
CA SER A 252 -0.25 -11.79 -20.19
C SER A 252 0.12 -12.96 -19.28
N ALA A 253 -0.78 -13.93 -19.13
CA ALA A 253 -0.48 -15.22 -18.54
C ALA A 253 0.12 -16.16 -19.61
N SER A 254 1.05 -17.05 -19.20
CA SER A 254 1.58 -18.06 -20.11
C SER A 254 0.60 -19.23 -20.33
N SER A 255 -0.36 -19.40 -19.42
CA SER A 255 -1.39 -20.46 -19.51
C SER A 255 -2.73 -19.95 -19.01
N VAL A 256 -3.78 -20.26 -19.74
CA VAL A 256 -5.18 -20.06 -19.35
C VAL A 256 -5.98 -21.29 -19.73
N TRP A 257 -7.00 -21.63 -18.95
CA TRP A 257 -7.84 -22.84 -19.12
C TRP A 257 -9.32 -22.46 -19.18
N PRO A 258 -9.82 -21.85 -20.29
CA PRO A 258 -11.17 -21.35 -20.37
C PRO A 258 -12.22 -22.41 -19.99
N GLY A 259 -13.07 -22.06 -19.02
CA GLY A 259 -14.16 -22.93 -18.54
C GLY A 259 -13.70 -24.13 -17.69
N ARG A 260 -12.43 -24.20 -17.30
CA ARG A 260 -11.88 -25.24 -16.43
C ARG A 260 -11.33 -24.63 -15.16
N ASP A 261 -11.65 -25.22 -14.01
CA ASP A 261 -11.13 -24.82 -12.71
C ASP A 261 -9.74 -25.49 -12.50
N MET A 262 -8.70 -24.77 -12.93
CA MET A 262 -7.32 -25.29 -12.96
C MET A 262 -6.35 -24.43 -12.15
N ALA A 263 -6.55 -23.11 -12.10
CA ALA A 263 -5.68 -22.23 -11.35
C ALA A 263 -5.95 -22.35 -9.85
N ASP A 264 -4.90 -22.41 -9.06
CA ASP A 264 -4.98 -22.59 -7.61
C ASP A 264 -4.42 -21.37 -6.84
N SER A 265 -3.22 -20.94 -7.17
CA SER A 265 -2.51 -19.91 -6.41
C SER A 265 -1.70 -18.99 -7.33
N ILE A 266 -1.46 -17.76 -6.88
CA ILE A 266 -0.66 -16.76 -7.60
C ILE A 266 0.37 -16.11 -6.67
N VAL A 267 1.59 -15.91 -7.18
CA VAL A 267 2.68 -15.23 -6.48
C VAL A 267 3.29 -14.18 -7.38
N ALA A 268 3.57 -12.99 -6.85
CA ALA A 268 4.32 -11.97 -7.55
C ALA A 268 5.83 -12.22 -7.45
N TRP A 269 6.56 -11.93 -8.53
CA TRP A 269 8.01 -11.97 -8.55
C TRP A 269 8.59 -10.72 -7.90
N THR A 270 9.38 -10.89 -6.82
CA THR A 270 10.01 -9.79 -6.09
C THR A 270 11.10 -9.08 -6.91
N GLY A 271 11.65 -9.71 -7.93
CA GLY A 271 12.60 -9.11 -8.87
C GLY A 271 11.98 -8.42 -10.08
N ALA A 272 10.64 -8.41 -10.19
CA ALA A 272 9.95 -7.71 -11.28
C ALA A 272 10.09 -6.19 -11.14
N LYS A 273 10.13 -5.48 -12.27
CA LYS A 273 10.10 -4.02 -12.28
C LYS A 273 8.67 -3.50 -12.20
N HIS A 274 8.48 -2.30 -11.68
CA HIS A 274 7.16 -1.66 -11.58
C HIS A 274 6.41 -1.54 -12.90
N ASP A 275 7.14 -1.21 -13.97
CA ASP A 275 6.60 -1.05 -15.31
C ASP A 275 6.51 -2.38 -16.10
N ALA A 276 7.02 -3.44 -15.53
CA ALA A 276 7.02 -4.79 -16.08
C ALA A 276 6.78 -5.81 -14.96
N PRO A 277 5.60 -5.80 -14.30
CA PRO A 277 5.27 -6.74 -13.25
C PRO A 277 5.20 -8.17 -13.79
N GLY A 278 5.40 -9.13 -12.92
CA GLY A 278 5.36 -10.54 -13.26
C GLY A 278 5.34 -11.44 -12.03
N GLY A 279 5.17 -12.73 -12.27
CA GLY A 279 5.13 -13.73 -11.23
C GLY A 279 4.74 -15.10 -11.76
N TRP A 280 4.16 -15.93 -10.91
CA TRP A 280 3.79 -17.30 -11.26
C TRP A 280 2.40 -17.65 -10.75
N VAL A 281 1.72 -18.50 -11.51
CA VAL A 281 0.46 -19.18 -11.18
C VAL A 281 0.74 -20.65 -11.00
N LEU A 282 0.24 -21.24 -9.95
CA LEU A 282 0.20 -22.69 -9.75
C LEU A 282 -1.09 -23.24 -10.32
N ASP A 283 -1.00 -24.33 -11.07
CA ASP A 283 -2.17 -25.11 -11.40
C ASP A 283 -2.36 -26.31 -10.43
N ARG A 284 -3.53 -26.90 -10.45
CA ARG A 284 -3.91 -28.02 -9.56
C ARG A 284 -3.09 -29.29 -9.75
N HIS A 285 -2.37 -29.40 -10.87
CA HIS A 285 -1.46 -30.52 -11.17
C HIS A 285 -0.01 -30.24 -10.75
N GLY A 286 0.27 -29.03 -10.19
CA GLY A 286 1.58 -28.65 -9.69
C GLY A 286 2.49 -28.01 -10.72
N ASP A 287 2.02 -27.74 -11.94
CA ASP A 287 2.78 -26.97 -12.90
C ASP A 287 2.77 -25.47 -12.53
N VAL A 288 3.91 -24.82 -12.74
CA VAL A 288 4.14 -23.40 -12.42
C VAL A 288 4.24 -22.60 -13.71
N HIS A 289 3.30 -21.69 -13.90
CA HIS A 289 3.12 -20.91 -15.14
C HIS A 289 3.50 -19.45 -14.92
N ALA A 290 4.47 -18.95 -15.68
CA ALA A 290 4.89 -17.56 -15.61
C ALA A 290 3.82 -16.60 -16.14
N TRP A 291 3.72 -15.41 -15.56
CA TRP A 291 2.95 -14.30 -16.09
C TRP A 291 3.79 -13.01 -16.10
N GLY A 292 3.39 -12.06 -16.97
CA GLY A 292 4.09 -10.80 -17.12
C GLY A 292 5.56 -10.97 -17.49
N SER A 293 6.46 -10.34 -16.75
CA SER A 293 7.90 -10.36 -17.02
C SER A 293 8.66 -11.51 -16.33
N ALA A 294 7.98 -12.37 -15.56
CA ALA A 294 8.65 -13.42 -14.81
C ALA A 294 9.24 -14.49 -15.74
N PRO A 295 10.41 -15.04 -15.40
CA PRO A 295 11.00 -16.14 -16.17
C PRO A 295 10.21 -17.43 -15.93
N ALA A 296 10.19 -18.31 -16.92
CA ALA A 296 9.66 -19.67 -16.74
C ALA A 296 10.54 -20.46 -15.77
N LEU A 297 9.89 -21.11 -14.78
CA LEU A 297 10.53 -21.98 -13.81
C LEU A 297 9.89 -23.36 -13.87
N GLN A 298 10.66 -24.38 -13.45
CA GLN A 298 10.19 -25.75 -13.40
C GLN A 298 10.08 -26.21 -11.93
N PRO A 299 8.92 -26.71 -11.49
CA PRO A 299 8.80 -27.35 -10.19
C PRO A 299 9.56 -28.68 -10.16
N SER A 300 10.04 -29.07 -8.99
CA SER A 300 10.72 -30.35 -8.82
C SER A 300 9.75 -31.56 -8.87
N GLN A 301 8.45 -31.30 -8.73
CA GLN A 301 7.40 -32.31 -8.72
C GLN A 301 6.12 -31.75 -9.36
N THR A 302 5.46 -32.57 -10.17
CA THR A 302 4.11 -32.33 -10.73
C THR A 302 3.28 -33.60 -10.67
N TRP A 303 1.95 -33.47 -10.78
CA TRP A 303 0.98 -34.59 -10.70
C TRP A 303 -0.04 -34.50 -11.85
N PRO A 304 0.33 -34.82 -13.08
CA PRO A 304 -0.47 -34.53 -14.29
C PRO A 304 -1.90 -35.07 -14.29
N THR A 305 -2.22 -36.07 -13.45
CA THR A 305 -3.55 -36.68 -13.37
C THR A 305 -4.25 -36.47 -12.03
N TRP A 306 -3.62 -35.79 -11.08
CA TRP A 306 -4.11 -35.63 -9.72
C TRP A 306 -4.26 -34.14 -9.40
N ASP A 307 -5.42 -33.77 -8.92
CA ASP A 307 -5.69 -32.45 -8.32
C ASP A 307 -5.19 -32.46 -6.87
N ILE A 308 -3.91 -32.16 -6.66
CA ILE A 308 -3.28 -32.26 -5.34
C ILE A 308 -2.38 -31.06 -4.97
N ALA A 309 -2.03 -30.19 -5.91
CA ALA A 309 -1.34 -28.95 -5.57
C ALA A 309 -2.28 -27.99 -4.81
N ARG A 310 -1.78 -27.33 -3.74
CA ARG A 310 -2.60 -26.57 -2.78
C ARG A 310 -2.04 -25.18 -2.44
N GLY A 311 -0.85 -24.86 -2.90
CA GLY A 311 -0.31 -23.52 -2.64
C GLY A 311 1.04 -23.29 -3.29
N LEU A 312 1.30 -22.05 -3.65
CA LEU A 312 2.57 -21.55 -4.16
C LEU A 312 3.03 -20.43 -3.25
N ALA A 313 4.22 -20.53 -2.69
CA ALA A 313 4.79 -19.48 -1.85
C ALA A 313 6.22 -19.16 -2.24
N GLY A 314 6.55 -17.86 -2.22
CA GLY A 314 7.90 -17.36 -2.40
C GLY A 314 8.38 -16.57 -1.17
N ALA A 315 9.66 -16.61 -0.88
CA ALA A 315 10.24 -15.79 0.19
C ALA A 315 10.03 -14.30 -0.12
N GLY A 316 9.71 -13.55 0.92
CA GLY A 316 9.41 -12.14 0.73
C GLY A 316 8.05 -11.85 0.06
N SER A 317 7.33 -12.87 -0.41
CA SER A 317 5.95 -12.74 -0.83
C SER A 317 5.02 -12.94 0.37
N GLY A 318 5.07 -12.06 1.35
CA GLY A 318 4.09 -12.03 2.44
C GLY A 318 2.72 -11.62 1.92
N GLY A 319 2.09 -12.46 1.10
CA GLY A 319 0.80 -12.16 0.47
C GLY A 319 0.83 -10.94 -0.47
N GLY A 320 1.96 -10.54 -0.96
CA GLY A 320 2.12 -9.40 -1.85
C GLY A 320 3.59 -9.06 -2.01
N SER A 321 3.98 -8.58 -3.16
CA SER A 321 5.33 -8.19 -3.50
C SER A 321 5.98 -7.40 -2.35
N THR A 322 6.91 -8.03 -1.63
CA THR A 322 7.78 -7.34 -0.68
C THR A 322 8.91 -6.65 -1.43
N GLU A 323 8.60 -5.80 -2.38
CA GLU A 323 9.51 -4.73 -2.66
C GLU A 323 9.39 -3.73 -1.49
N ARG A 324 10.18 -3.96 -0.48
CA ARG A 324 10.56 -2.90 0.44
C ARG A 324 11.27 -1.88 -0.43
N VAL A 325 10.52 -0.87 -0.85
CA VAL A 325 11.11 0.30 -1.47
C VAL A 325 12.10 0.85 -0.45
N VAL A 326 13.35 0.44 -0.55
CA VAL A 326 14.45 1.25 -0.07
C VAL A 326 14.39 2.45 -1.00
N LEU A 327 13.87 3.56 -0.48
CA LEU A 327 13.95 4.84 -1.14
C LEU A 327 15.42 5.21 -1.28
N GLU A 328 16.10 4.61 -2.26
CA GLU A 328 17.32 5.20 -2.79
C GLU A 328 16.85 6.49 -3.47
N PRO A 329 17.42 7.65 -3.15
CA PRO A 329 17.11 8.87 -3.85
C PRO A 329 17.49 8.67 -5.32
N GLN A 330 16.52 8.39 -6.17
CA GLN A 330 16.73 8.41 -7.60
C GLN A 330 16.94 9.86 -8.02
N PRO A 331 17.98 10.20 -8.76
CA PRO A 331 18.09 11.52 -9.36
C PRO A 331 16.95 11.69 -10.37
N GLY A 332 15.86 12.36 -9.96
CA GLY A 332 14.75 12.76 -10.83
C GLY A 332 13.45 11.96 -10.76
N GLY A 333 13.17 11.15 -9.73
CA GLY A 333 11.89 10.40 -9.60
C GLY A 333 11.45 10.22 -8.14
N ASP A 334 10.52 10.85 -7.74
CA ASP A 334 9.25 10.74 -6.98
C ASP A 334 9.19 9.91 -5.69
N ALA A 335 10.19 10.01 -4.82
CA ALA A 335 10.06 9.61 -3.42
C ALA A 335 9.34 10.71 -2.59
N TRP A 336 8.13 11.07 -3.00
CA TRP A 336 7.29 11.93 -2.20
C TRP A 336 6.54 11.10 -1.15
N GLY A 337 6.55 11.54 0.09
CA GLY A 337 5.88 10.90 1.22
C GLY A 337 4.39 10.59 1.03
N ALA A 338 3.61 10.44 2.08
CA ALA A 338 2.19 10.11 1.96
C ALA A 338 1.41 11.22 1.23
N TYR A 339 0.51 10.80 0.33
CA TYR A 339 -0.51 11.70 -0.24
C TYR A 339 -1.71 11.81 0.70
N PHE A 340 -2.20 13.02 0.91
CA PHE A 340 -3.37 13.28 1.75
C PHE A 340 -4.44 14.08 0.98
N ASN A 341 -5.56 13.42 0.68
CA ASN A 341 -6.73 14.09 0.14
C ASN A 341 -7.55 14.73 1.27
N GLN A 342 -7.91 16.00 1.15
CA GLN A 342 -8.69 16.70 2.18
C GLN A 342 -10.13 16.17 2.35
N ARG A 343 -10.65 15.43 1.35
CA ARG A 343 -11.98 14.80 1.36
C ARG A 343 -11.98 13.36 1.85
N ASP A 344 -10.83 12.84 2.27
CA ASP A 344 -10.73 11.49 2.83
C ASP A 344 -11.59 11.39 4.11
N THR A 345 -12.45 10.40 4.17
CA THR A 345 -13.44 10.22 5.26
C THR A 345 -12.81 10.10 6.65
N ARG A 346 -11.53 9.76 6.73
CA ARG A 346 -10.77 9.67 7.99
C ARG A 346 -10.61 11.02 8.69
N TRP A 347 -10.60 12.12 7.96
CA TRP A 347 -10.43 13.48 8.51
C TRP A 347 -11.31 14.54 7.89
N ALA A 348 -12.02 14.26 6.80
CA ALA A 348 -12.83 15.23 6.09
C ALA A 348 -13.76 16.03 7.01
N SER A 349 -14.38 15.38 8.00
CA SER A 349 -15.30 16.01 8.96
C SER A 349 -14.61 16.64 10.18
N VAL A 350 -13.28 16.54 10.30
CA VAL A 350 -12.54 17.14 11.42
C VAL A 350 -12.56 18.66 11.27
N GLY A 351 -12.91 19.37 12.36
CA GLY A 351 -12.89 20.85 12.39
C GLY A 351 -11.47 21.39 12.32
N VAL A 352 -11.27 22.47 11.56
CA VAL A 352 -9.95 23.09 11.38
C VAL A 352 -9.71 24.14 12.47
N GLY A 353 -8.82 23.85 13.40
CA GLY A 353 -8.46 24.75 14.49
C GLY A 353 -9.68 25.25 15.27
N PRO A 354 -9.80 26.56 15.50
CA PRO A 354 -10.92 27.15 16.26
C PRO A 354 -12.19 27.38 15.40
N THR A 355 -12.22 26.93 14.15
CA THR A 355 -13.34 27.17 13.23
C THR A 355 -14.37 26.06 13.26
N ALA A 356 -15.60 26.34 12.76
CA ALA A 356 -16.59 25.33 12.48
C ALA A 356 -16.42 24.66 11.11
N HIS A 357 -15.44 25.12 10.30
CA HIS A 357 -15.21 24.59 8.96
C HIS A 357 -14.41 23.28 9.00
N PRO A 358 -14.88 22.24 8.35
CA PRO A 358 -14.20 20.95 8.33
C PRO A 358 -13.04 20.93 7.31
N VAL A 359 -12.16 19.94 7.45
CA VAL A 359 -11.01 19.75 6.56
C VAL A 359 -11.43 19.63 5.09
N TRP A 360 -12.53 18.94 4.79
CA TRP A 360 -12.99 18.79 3.40
C TRP A 360 -13.30 20.13 2.70
N GLU A 361 -13.59 21.16 3.48
CA GLU A 361 -14.02 22.47 2.99
C GLU A 361 -12.84 23.44 2.78
N ILE A 362 -11.94 23.52 3.78
CA ILE A 362 -10.84 24.50 3.80
C ILE A 362 -9.46 23.88 4.00
N GLY A 363 -9.33 22.58 3.85
CA GLY A 363 -8.16 21.82 4.26
C GLY A 363 -7.04 21.65 3.23
N CYS A 364 -7.04 22.37 2.09
CA CYS A 364 -6.01 22.20 1.07
C CYS A 364 -4.59 22.44 1.61
N LEU A 365 -4.30 23.61 2.14
CA LEU A 365 -2.96 23.97 2.66
C LEU A 365 -2.51 23.08 3.82
N LEU A 366 -3.42 22.69 4.73
CA LEU A 366 -3.06 21.81 5.84
C LEU A 366 -2.79 20.36 5.39
N SER A 367 -3.46 19.91 4.33
CA SER A 367 -3.18 18.60 3.73
C SER A 367 -1.85 18.61 2.99
N ASP A 368 -1.54 19.70 2.28
CA ASP A 368 -0.22 19.92 1.66
C ASP A 368 0.89 19.94 2.71
N LEU A 369 0.67 20.63 3.83
CA LEU A 369 1.64 20.69 4.92
C LEU A 369 1.87 19.29 5.52
N ALA A 370 0.82 18.51 5.72
CA ALA A 370 0.94 17.12 6.17
C ALA A 370 1.73 16.27 5.17
N MET A 371 1.54 16.47 3.86
CA MET A 371 2.34 15.82 2.81
C MET A 371 3.83 16.20 2.91
N VAL A 372 4.15 17.48 3.15
CA VAL A 372 5.53 17.93 3.33
C VAL A 372 6.17 17.33 4.59
N TYR A 373 5.46 17.26 5.72
CA TYR A 373 5.96 16.58 6.92
C TYR A 373 6.25 15.11 6.65
N SER A 374 5.36 14.43 5.92
CA SER A 374 5.55 13.05 5.52
C SER A 374 6.76 12.86 4.58
N HIS A 375 6.97 13.78 3.65
CA HIS A 375 8.13 13.78 2.75
C HIS A 375 9.45 13.80 3.52
N PHE A 376 9.54 14.59 4.58
CA PHE A 376 10.73 14.67 5.42
C PHE A 376 10.81 13.58 6.49
N GLY A 377 9.91 12.59 6.49
CA GLY A 377 9.91 11.51 7.47
C GLY A 377 9.62 11.96 8.91
N LEU A 378 8.96 13.10 9.10
CA LEU A 378 8.70 13.71 10.40
C LEU A 378 7.44 13.15 11.07
N GLY A 379 7.39 11.83 11.24
CA GLY A 379 6.34 11.13 11.98
C GLY A 379 5.01 10.98 11.23
N SER A 380 3.98 10.51 11.95
CA SER A 380 2.63 10.25 11.41
C SER A 380 1.77 11.53 11.43
N VAL A 381 2.20 12.60 10.75
CA VAL A 381 1.41 13.82 10.62
C VAL A 381 0.35 13.62 9.53
N THR A 382 -0.91 13.78 9.88
CA THR A 382 -2.06 13.67 8.98
C THR A 382 -2.82 15.00 8.91
N PRO A 383 -3.71 15.22 7.93
CA PRO A 383 -4.59 16.38 7.93
C PRO A 383 -5.37 16.56 9.23
N ALA A 384 -5.80 15.47 9.88
CA ALA A 384 -6.47 15.53 11.18
C ALA A 384 -5.55 16.06 12.29
N THR A 385 -4.30 15.61 12.33
CA THR A 385 -3.34 16.07 13.35
C THR A 385 -2.96 17.54 13.14
N VAL A 386 -2.80 17.99 11.90
CA VAL A 386 -2.58 19.41 11.58
C VAL A 386 -3.80 20.24 11.99
N ALA A 387 -5.01 19.81 11.63
CA ALA A 387 -6.25 20.51 11.95
C ALA A 387 -6.48 20.68 13.46
N ALA A 388 -6.04 19.70 14.27
CA ALA A 388 -6.18 19.72 15.73
C ALA A 388 -5.29 20.75 16.45
N HIS A 389 -4.27 21.32 15.78
CA HIS A 389 -3.40 22.36 16.34
C HIS A 389 -4.07 23.72 16.33
N ALA A 390 -4.99 23.97 17.29
CA ALA A 390 -5.78 25.20 17.33
C ALA A 390 -4.93 26.49 17.25
N GLY A 391 -3.71 26.50 17.81
CA GLY A 391 -2.79 27.64 17.78
C GLY A 391 -2.13 27.89 16.41
N TRP A 392 -2.32 27.02 15.44
CA TRP A 392 -1.79 27.17 14.07
C TRP A 392 -2.74 27.94 13.15
N PHE A 393 -3.98 28.17 13.59
CA PHE A 393 -5.02 28.76 12.77
C PHE A 393 -5.60 30.02 13.42
N ASN A 394 -5.93 31.00 12.59
CA ASN A 394 -6.75 32.12 13.04
C ASN A 394 -8.24 31.74 13.11
N GLY A 395 -9.10 32.62 13.60
CA GLY A 395 -10.54 32.39 13.72
C GLY A 395 -11.29 32.19 12.39
N ARG A 396 -10.61 32.26 11.25
CA ARG A 396 -11.14 31.98 9.89
C ARG A 396 -10.54 30.74 9.26
N GLY A 397 -9.69 29.98 9.97
CA GLY A 397 -9.04 28.78 9.47
C GLY A 397 -7.79 29.02 8.62
N ALA A 398 -7.31 30.26 8.52
CA ALA A 398 -6.04 30.51 7.85
C ALA A 398 -4.87 30.10 8.75
N ILE A 399 -3.88 29.42 8.16
CA ILE A 399 -2.68 28.94 8.85
C ILE A 399 -1.74 30.12 9.10
N TYR A 400 -1.21 30.21 10.34
CA TYR A 400 -0.15 31.18 10.64
C TYR A 400 1.19 30.73 10.07
N ASN A 401 2.05 31.69 9.67
CA ASN A 401 3.40 31.43 9.17
C ASN A 401 4.23 30.55 10.11
N SER A 402 4.01 30.64 11.42
CA SER A 402 4.71 29.83 12.41
C SER A 402 4.40 28.33 12.29
N ALA A 403 3.23 27.98 11.76
CA ALA A 403 2.83 26.60 11.51
C ALA A 403 3.52 25.99 10.27
N LEU A 404 4.03 26.83 9.38
CA LEU A 404 4.79 26.41 8.20
C LEU A 404 6.26 26.10 8.52
N ASN A 405 6.69 26.25 9.77
CA ASN A 405 8.04 25.88 10.21
C ASN A 405 8.11 24.39 10.42
N VAL A 406 8.59 23.68 9.41
CA VAL A 406 8.85 22.23 9.46
C VAL A 406 10.12 22.00 10.26
N PRO A 407 10.12 21.13 11.30
CA PRO A 407 11.31 20.89 12.13
C PRO A 407 12.51 20.44 11.31
N GLY A 408 13.65 21.10 11.52
CA GLY A 408 14.89 20.80 10.79
C GLY A 408 15.01 21.44 9.41
N HIS A 409 13.98 22.13 8.95
CA HIS A 409 13.93 22.75 7.63
C HIS A 409 13.62 24.24 7.71
N THR A 410 14.11 25.01 6.73
CA THR A 410 13.82 26.44 6.61
C THR A 410 12.69 26.64 5.60
N THR A 411 11.60 27.29 6.02
CA THR A 411 10.54 27.67 5.10
C THR A 411 10.82 29.04 4.49
N ILE A 412 10.93 29.09 3.17
CA ILE A 412 11.10 30.32 2.39
C ILE A 412 9.77 30.68 1.77
N VAL A 413 9.22 31.86 2.17
CA VAL A 413 7.94 32.33 1.65
C VAL A 413 8.21 33.34 0.50
N SER A 414 7.48 33.21 -0.59
CA SER A 414 7.50 34.16 -1.71
C SER A 414 6.08 34.57 -2.10
N HIS A 415 5.81 35.88 -2.06
CA HIS A 415 4.58 36.45 -2.58
C HIS A 415 4.76 36.79 -4.05
N ASN A 416 3.82 36.37 -4.91
CA ASN A 416 3.90 36.50 -6.36
C ASN A 416 5.22 35.90 -6.91
N PRO A 417 5.53 34.60 -6.64
CA PRO A 417 6.78 33.98 -7.04
C PRO A 417 6.92 33.99 -8.56
N SER A 418 8.15 34.27 -9.04
CA SER A 418 8.44 34.07 -10.47
C SER A 418 8.53 32.59 -10.81
N ALA A 419 8.24 32.22 -12.06
CA ALA A 419 8.42 30.85 -12.54
C ALA A 419 9.88 30.36 -12.36
N ALA A 420 10.86 31.25 -12.47
CA ALA A 420 12.27 30.93 -12.23
C ALA A 420 12.55 30.60 -10.74
N TRP A 421 11.90 31.29 -9.81
CA TRP A 421 12.01 31.01 -8.37
C TRP A 421 11.45 29.63 -8.04
N ILE A 422 10.24 29.32 -8.52
CA ILE A 422 9.61 28.01 -8.34
C ILE A 422 10.50 26.92 -8.95
N ALA A 423 10.93 27.10 -10.20
CA ALA A 423 11.77 26.14 -10.90
C ALA A 423 13.09 25.85 -10.16
N ALA A 424 13.73 26.88 -9.59
CA ALA A 424 14.97 26.74 -8.84
C ALA A 424 14.79 25.83 -7.61
N HIS A 425 13.74 26.06 -6.82
CA HIS A 425 13.48 25.26 -5.61
C HIS A 425 13.07 23.83 -5.94
N VAL A 426 12.13 23.65 -6.88
CA VAL A 426 11.70 22.28 -7.28
C VAL A 426 12.86 21.49 -7.89
N SER A 427 13.72 22.13 -8.72
CA SER A 427 14.90 21.47 -9.30
C SER A 427 15.99 21.16 -8.28
N ALA A 428 16.02 21.88 -7.15
CA ALA A 428 16.89 21.57 -6.02
C ALA A 428 16.36 20.42 -5.13
N GLY A 429 15.20 19.85 -5.47
CA GLY A 429 14.55 18.78 -4.70
C GLY A 429 13.78 19.28 -3.47
N HIS A 430 13.56 20.60 -3.36
CA HIS A 430 12.79 21.16 -2.25
C HIS A 430 11.29 21.01 -2.52
N PRO A 431 10.49 20.52 -1.56
CA PRO A 431 9.04 20.63 -1.61
C PRO A 431 8.60 22.08 -1.77
N VAL A 432 7.65 22.33 -2.67
CA VAL A 432 7.11 23.69 -2.86
C VAL A 432 5.58 23.62 -2.84
N ILE A 433 4.96 24.23 -1.83
CA ILE A 433 3.51 24.45 -1.85
C ILE A 433 3.24 25.75 -2.62
N VAL A 434 2.31 25.73 -3.56
CA VAL A 434 1.88 26.91 -4.32
C VAL A 434 0.41 27.21 -4.06
N GLY A 435 0.11 28.47 -3.77
CA GLY A 435 -1.24 29.00 -3.62
C GLY A 435 -1.69 29.75 -4.88
N MET A 436 -2.86 29.42 -5.38
CA MET A 436 -3.43 29.94 -6.62
C MET A 436 -4.78 30.61 -6.38
N ASN A 437 -5.08 31.66 -7.16
CA ASN A 437 -6.41 32.20 -7.26
C ASN A 437 -7.20 31.41 -8.31
N LEU A 438 -8.31 30.80 -7.90
CA LEU A 438 -9.14 30.01 -8.81
C LEU A 438 -9.94 30.92 -9.75
N PRO A 439 -10.16 30.52 -11.02
CA PRO A 439 -11.01 31.24 -11.95
C PRO A 439 -12.48 31.39 -11.47
N SER A 440 -12.95 30.44 -10.66
CA SER A 440 -14.29 30.44 -10.05
C SER A 440 -14.41 31.33 -8.80
N GLY A 441 -13.31 31.98 -8.39
CA GLY A 441 -13.17 32.67 -7.12
C GLY A 441 -12.67 31.74 -6.00
N GLY A 442 -12.02 32.33 -4.99
CA GLY A 442 -11.36 31.60 -3.92
C GLY A 442 -9.90 31.25 -4.23
N THR A 443 -9.28 30.48 -3.32
CA THR A 443 -7.88 30.08 -3.43
C THR A 443 -7.75 28.57 -3.26
N HIS A 444 -6.71 28.00 -3.86
CA HIS A 444 -6.39 26.59 -3.71
C HIS A 444 -4.87 26.42 -3.56
N PHE A 445 -4.45 25.41 -2.82
CA PHE A 445 -3.05 25.09 -2.59
C PHE A 445 -2.78 23.66 -3.05
N VAL A 446 -1.59 23.46 -3.63
CA VAL A 446 -1.09 22.14 -4.08
C VAL A 446 0.42 22.05 -3.83
N VAL A 447 0.93 20.82 -3.68
CA VAL A 447 2.37 20.58 -3.54
C VAL A 447 2.99 20.24 -4.88
N LEU A 448 4.00 21.02 -5.30
CA LEU A 448 4.87 20.65 -6.42
C LEU A 448 5.92 19.64 -5.92
N THR A 449 5.96 18.47 -6.54
CA THR A 449 6.75 17.34 -6.10
C THR A 449 8.00 17.08 -6.96
N GLY A 450 8.06 17.68 -8.15
CA GLY A 450 9.18 17.51 -9.06
C GLY A 450 8.94 18.23 -10.40
N ARG A 451 9.90 18.12 -11.30
CA ARG A 451 9.76 18.57 -12.69
C ARG A 451 9.68 17.36 -13.61
N ASP A 452 8.88 17.44 -14.66
CA ASP A 452 8.73 16.41 -15.66
C ASP A 452 9.82 16.44 -16.77
N GLY A 453 10.87 17.21 -16.56
CA GLY A 453 11.95 17.40 -17.53
C GLY A 453 11.67 18.46 -18.59
N SER A 454 10.46 18.99 -18.68
CA SER A 454 10.03 20.03 -19.59
C SER A 454 9.83 21.38 -18.89
N SER A 455 8.78 22.08 -19.19
CA SER A 455 8.36 23.30 -18.49
C SER A 455 7.28 23.06 -17.44
N ASP A 456 6.85 21.84 -17.23
CA ASP A 456 5.78 21.47 -16.32
C ASP A 456 6.30 20.88 -14.98
N TYR A 457 5.39 20.66 -14.04
CA TYR A 457 5.67 20.13 -12.71
C TYR A 457 4.77 18.95 -12.42
N TRP A 458 5.27 18.04 -11.59
CA TRP A 458 4.46 17.04 -10.93
C TRP A 458 3.82 17.63 -9.68
N VAL A 459 2.55 17.33 -9.46
CA VAL A 459 1.71 17.93 -8.40
C VAL A 459 1.00 16.87 -7.60
N ASN A 460 0.93 17.06 -6.31
CA ASN A 460 -0.05 16.41 -5.43
C ASN A 460 -1.15 17.43 -5.11
N ASP A 461 -2.37 17.19 -5.59
CA ASP A 461 -3.53 18.05 -5.32
C ASP A 461 -4.42 17.42 -4.23
N PRO A 462 -4.59 18.07 -3.06
CA PRO A 462 -5.39 17.52 -1.97
C PRO A 462 -6.91 17.56 -2.21
N TRP A 463 -7.39 18.24 -3.24
CA TRP A 463 -8.82 18.39 -3.51
C TRP A 463 -9.41 17.22 -4.29
N GLU A 464 -8.74 16.75 -5.31
CA GLU A 464 -9.23 15.68 -6.16
C GLU A 464 -8.85 14.30 -5.59
N GLN A 465 -9.74 13.33 -5.71
CA GLN A 465 -9.41 11.95 -5.39
C GLN A 465 -8.37 11.45 -6.39
N ASN A 466 -7.26 10.92 -5.87
CA ASN A 466 -6.14 10.38 -6.66
C ASN A 466 -5.35 11.39 -7.52
N ALA A 467 -5.46 12.69 -7.23
CA ALA A 467 -4.63 13.70 -7.88
C ALA A 467 -3.24 13.78 -7.26
N MET A 468 -2.55 12.65 -7.26
CA MET A 468 -1.17 12.52 -6.86
C MET A 468 -0.31 12.33 -8.09
N HIS A 469 0.82 13.05 -8.13
CA HIS A 469 1.77 12.99 -9.22
C HIS A 469 1.11 13.21 -10.60
N VAL A 470 0.23 14.19 -10.66
CA VAL A 470 -0.41 14.65 -11.90
C VAL A 470 0.36 15.85 -12.47
N HIS A 471 0.22 16.10 -13.77
CA HIS A 471 0.83 17.26 -14.38
C HIS A 471 0.13 18.56 -13.94
N PHE A 472 0.91 19.55 -13.53
CA PHE A 472 0.40 20.87 -13.16
C PHE A 472 -0.45 21.50 -14.26
N SER A 473 -0.03 21.40 -15.52
CA SER A 473 -0.78 21.90 -16.67
C SER A 473 -2.05 21.09 -16.98
N GLY A 474 -2.13 19.85 -16.51
CA GLY A 474 -3.27 18.96 -16.71
C GLY A 474 -4.35 19.09 -15.63
N ASP A 475 -4.00 19.58 -14.47
CA ASP A 475 -4.90 19.76 -13.33
C ASP A 475 -5.72 21.05 -13.50
N TRP A 476 -7.04 20.93 -13.52
CA TRP A 476 -7.90 22.10 -13.75
C TRP A 476 -7.91 23.10 -12.59
N PHE A 477 -7.66 22.63 -11.34
CA PHE A 477 -7.55 23.52 -10.18
C PHE A 477 -6.29 24.37 -10.20
N THR A 478 -5.24 23.92 -10.88
CA THR A 478 -3.97 24.65 -10.96
C THR A 478 -3.95 25.77 -12.01
N ARG A 479 -5.07 26.05 -12.69
CA ARG A 479 -5.15 27.00 -13.81
C ARG A 479 -5.22 28.48 -13.39
N GLY A 480 -5.18 28.78 -12.10
CA GLY A 480 -5.16 30.15 -11.61
C GLY A 480 -3.74 30.74 -11.52
N PRO A 481 -3.61 32.08 -11.45
CA PRO A 481 -2.31 32.69 -11.20
C PRO A 481 -1.83 32.36 -9.79
N ILE A 482 -0.56 31.93 -9.69
CA ILE A 482 0.11 31.67 -8.40
C ILE A 482 0.36 33.03 -7.73
N TYR A 483 -0.18 33.23 -6.54
CA TYR A 483 0.01 34.44 -5.75
C TYR A 483 0.97 34.26 -4.58
N GLU A 484 1.23 33.01 -4.17
CA GLU A 484 2.08 32.70 -3.04
C GLU A 484 2.75 31.33 -3.21
N ALA A 485 3.94 31.15 -2.65
CA ALA A 485 4.61 29.86 -2.59
C ALA A 485 5.46 29.73 -1.32
N PHE A 486 5.57 28.48 -0.84
CA PHE A 486 6.37 28.07 0.31
C PHE A 486 7.34 26.97 -0.12
N ALA A 487 8.65 27.27 -0.07
CA ALA A 487 9.68 26.25 -0.31
C ALA A 487 10.27 25.80 1.03
N PHE A 488 10.43 24.49 1.20
CA PHE A 488 10.97 23.87 2.41
C PHE A 488 12.39 23.35 2.10
N VAL A 489 13.41 24.02 2.68
CA VAL A 489 14.84 23.86 2.36
C VAL A 489 15.59 23.20 3.51
#